data_2eaef12d7e5eaf6c0cb987aed992bf7a
#
_entry.id   2eaef12d7e5eaf6c0cb987aed992bf7a
#
_cell.length_a   1.000
_cell.length_b   1.000
_cell.length_c   1.000
_cell.angle_alpha   90.00
_cell.angle_beta   90.00
_cell.angle_gamma   90.00
#
_symmetry.space_group_name_H-M   'P 1'
#
loop_
_entity.id
_entity.type
_entity.pdbx_description
1 polymer ?
#
loop_
_entity_poly.entity_id
_entity_poly.type
_entity_poly.pdbx_seq_one_letter_code
_entity_poly.pdbx_strand_id
1 'polypeptide(L)'
;MDYALFLLAEFRCKDLFPILIELFNKEDIEDSFIFYGDGSLDKLPSIIVSVFDGDFDSLNMVIENKKLDYFIRERFLNSYIYFFDHNLINKEDLIKYLRKLIKLYDYDDDRIYDGILEVIINTHLFEMIDDVKLMFKNDVIDYAMRGGYDSFIDDIFNYNDTYDKFDMIDNVENVMSWWACFNKNDYSKTDLDEIPNKLVESFVDETNNNLINYDKVGRNDPCPFGSGKKYKNCCGR
;
A
#
# COMPACT_ATOMS: atom_id res chain seq x y z
N MET A 1 -10.00 -3.38 8.43
CA MET A 1 -9.21 -2.13 8.40
C MET A 1 -9.05 -1.61 6.97
N ASP A 2 -8.86 -2.49 6.01
CA ASP A 2 -8.59 -2.15 4.61
C ASP A 2 -9.64 -1.25 3.96
N TYR A 3 -10.94 -1.54 4.16
CA TYR A 3 -12.02 -0.69 3.65
C TYR A 3 -11.91 0.79 4.05
N ALA A 4 -11.51 1.05 5.30
CA ALA A 4 -11.39 2.42 5.77
C ALA A 4 -10.27 3.18 5.02
N LEU A 5 -9.16 2.50 4.73
CA LEU A 5 -8.05 3.07 3.97
C LEU A 5 -8.48 3.44 2.55
N PHE A 6 -9.16 2.52 1.86
CA PHE A 6 -9.64 2.74 0.51
C PHE A 6 -10.68 3.86 0.46
N LEU A 7 -11.62 3.92 1.41
CA LEU A 7 -12.60 5.00 1.51
C LEU A 7 -11.93 6.35 1.79
N LEU A 8 -10.96 6.41 2.71
CA LEU A 8 -10.22 7.64 2.99
C LEU A 8 -9.40 8.09 1.77
N ALA A 9 -8.88 7.15 0.99
CA ALA A 9 -8.19 7.43 -0.26
C ALA A 9 -9.15 7.99 -1.32
N GLU A 10 -10.35 7.39 -1.52
CA GLU A 10 -11.39 7.90 -2.41
C GLU A 10 -11.81 9.32 -2.02
N PHE A 11 -11.94 9.59 -0.72
CA PHE A 11 -12.29 10.92 -0.21
C PHE A 11 -11.12 11.92 -0.19
N ARG A 12 -9.93 11.52 -0.65
CA ARG A 12 -8.73 12.39 -0.67
C ARG A 12 -8.38 12.93 0.72
N CYS A 13 -8.56 12.12 1.77
CA CYS A 13 -8.30 12.52 3.15
C CYS A 13 -6.79 12.69 3.39
N LYS A 14 -6.29 13.92 3.25
CA LYS A 14 -4.87 14.24 3.39
C LYS A 14 -4.31 13.94 4.79
N ASP A 15 -5.15 14.00 5.83
CA ASP A 15 -4.77 13.68 7.21
C ASP A 15 -4.37 12.20 7.39
N LEU A 16 -4.72 11.33 6.41
CA LEU A 16 -4.28 9.93 6.42
C LEU A 16 -2.79 9.78 6.09
N PHE A 17 -2.21 10.67 5.27
CA PHE A 17 -0.83 10.52 4.82
C PHE A 17 0.17 10.50 6.00
N PRO A 18 0.22 11.49 6.91
CA PRO A 18 1.13 11.44 8.05
C PRO A 18 0.88 10.23 8.97
N ILE A 19 -0.36 9.74 9.06
CA ILE A 19 -0.70 8.53 9.83
C ILE A 19 -0.06 7.28 9.18
N LEU A 20 -0.12 7.18 7.84
CA LEU A 20 0.57 6.10 7.10
C LEU A 20 2.07 6.15 7.33
N ILE A 21 2.68 7.33 7.23
CA ILE A 21 4.12 7.52 7.48
C ILE A 21 4.49 7.07 8.90
N GLU A 22 3.74 7.49 9.90
CA GLU A 22 3.97 7.08 11.29
C GLU A 22 3.84 5.56 11.46
N LEU A 23 2.81 4.96 10.84
CA LEU A 23 2.55 3.53 10.92
C LEU A 23 3.73 2.71 10.38
N PHE A 24 4.27 3.08 9.22
CA PHE A 24 5.39 2.37 8.60
C PHE A 24 6.76 2.70 9.22
N ASN A 25 6.89 3.75 10.01
CA ASN A 25 8.13 4.07 10.72
C ASN A 25 8.18 3.56 12.17
N LYS A 26 7.15 2.85 12.67
CA LYS A 26 7.18 2.23 14.01
C LYS A 26 8.19 1.10 14.04
N GLU A 27 8.94 0.99 15.17
CA GLU A 27 9.99 -0.02 15.33
C GLU A 27 9.46 -1.47 15.41
N ASP A 28 8.21 -1.66 15.86
CA ASP A 28 7.56 -2.98 16.00
C ASP A 28 6.63 -3.25 14.82
N ILE A 29 7.22 -3.50 13.65
CA ILE A 29 6.50 -3.73 12.39
C ILE A 29 5.80 -5.10 12.33
N GLU A 30 5.97 -5.98 13.32
CA GLU A 30 5.24 -7.25 13.37
C GLU A 30 3.70 -7.04 13.35
N ASP A 31 3.20 -5.89 13.84
CA ASP A 31 1.79 -5.49 13.73
C ASP A 31 1.41 -4.90 12.36
N SER A 32 2.36 -4.67 11.46
CA SER A 32 2.11 -4.15 10.09
C SER A 32 1.48 -5.20 9.16
N PHE A 33 1.30 -6.46 9.63
CA PHE A 33 0.45 -7.47 9.00
C PHE A 33 -0.98 -6.99 8.68
N ILE A 34 -1.39 -5.85 9.22
CA ILE A 34 -2.66 -5.19 8.92
C ILE A 34 -2.81 -4.83 7.43
N PHE A 35 -1.69 -4.68 6.71
CA PHE A 35 -1.65 -4.35 5.28
C PHE A 35 -1.36 -5.57 4.37
N TYR A 36 -1.20 -6.77 4.93
CA TYR A 36 -0.86 -7.97 4.16
C TYR A 36 -2.06 -8.76 3.61
N GLY A 37 -3.26 -8.18 3.61
CA GLY A 37 -4.33 -8.75 2.80
C GLY A 37 -3.98 -8.65 1.31
N ASP A 38 -4.20 -9.72 0.54
CA ASP A 38 -3.73 -9.94 -0.84
C ASP A 38 -4.00 -8.80 -1.86
N GLY A 39 -4.78 -7.80 -1.52
CA GLY A 39 -5.11 -6.69 -2.42
C GLY A 39 -4.68 -5.30 -1.94
N SER A 40 -4.43 -5.11 -0.63
CA SER A 40 -4.17 -3.78 -0.09
C SER A 40 -2.74 -3.32 -0.33
N LEU A 41 -1.76 -4.23 -0.28
CA LEU A 41 -0.35 -3.89 -0.53
C LEU A 41 -0.12 -3.51 -2.00
N ASP A 42 -0.75 -4.22 -2.93
CA ASP A 42 -0.65 -3.91 -4.37
C ASP A 42 -1.25 -2.54 -4.72
N LYS A 43 -2.26 -2.10 -3.97
CA LYS A 43 -2.89 -0.78 -4.14
C LYS A 43 -2.29 0.30 -3.24
N LEU A 44 -1.26 -0.02 -2.46
CA LEU A 44 -0.61 0.96 -1.58
C LEU A 44 -0.11 2.20 -2.33
N PRO A 45 0.54 2.11 -3.52
CA PRO A 45 0.88 3.30 -4.29
C PRO A 45 -0.34 4.17 -4.61
N SER A 46 -1.46 3.56 -5.03
CA SER A 46 -2.72 4.26 -5.33
C SER A 46 -3.33 4.94 -4.09
N ILE A 47 -3.23 4.31 -2.93
CA ILE A 47 -3.64 4.90 -1.64
C ILE A 47 -2.76 6.11 -1.34
N ILE A 48 -1.43 5.94 -1.41
CA ILE A 48 -0.46 7.02 -1.14
C ILE A 48 -0.75 8.23 -2.03
N VAL A 49 -0.83 8.06 -3.35
CA VAL A 49 -1.04 9.19 -4.26
C VAL A 49 -2.40 9.86 -4.06
N SER A 50 -3.41 9.10 -3.61
CA SER A 50 -4.74 9.65 -3.30
C SER A 50 -4.72 10.58 -2.09
N VAL A 51 -3.90 10.29 -1.09
CA VAL A 51 -3.86 11.02 0.19
C VAL A 51 -2.61 11.86 0.38
N PHE A 52 -1.70 11.88 -0.59
CA PHE A 52 -0.45 12.62 -0.52
C PHE A 52 -0.70 14.11 -0.26
N ASP A 53 -0.09 14.65 0.80
CA ASP A 53 -0.26 16.03 1.24
C ASP A 53 0.79 17.00 0.67
N GLY A 54 1.79 16.48 -0.04
CA GLY A 54 2.90 17.24 -0.64
C GLY A 54 4.22 17.09 0.10
N ASP A 55 4.27 16.35 1.20
CA ASP A 55 5.49 16.15 1.99
C ASP A 55 6.34 14.98 1.44
N PHE A 56 7.20 15.30 0.46
CA PHE A 56 8.17 14.34 -0.09
C PHE A 56 9.23 13.90 0.92
N ASP A 57 9.58 14.72 1.90
CA ASP A 57 10.59 14.35 2.88
C ASP A 57 10.09 13.20 3.76
N SER A 58 8.85 13.26 4.22
CA SER A 58 8.21 12.17 4.96
C SER A 58 8.05 10.90 4.11
N LEU A 59 7.67 11.03 2.82
CA LEU A 59 7.64 9.90 1.88
C LEU A 59 9.01 9.23 1.77
N ASN A 60 10.05 10.04 1.58
CA ASN A 60 11.42 9.57 1.43
C ASN A 60 11.95 8.86 2.68
N MET A 61 11.55 9.30 3.88
CA MET A 61 11.93 8.62 5.13
C MET A 61 11.51 7.15 5.13
N VAL A 62 10.34 6.81 4.61
CA VAL A 62 9.89 5.41 4.51
C VAL A 62 10.71 4.65 3.49
N ILE A 63 10.92 5.22 2.29
CA ILE A 63 11.68 4.58 1.21
C ILE A 63 13.14 4.32 1.62
N GLU A 64 13.75 5.24 2.35
CA GLU A 64 15.15 5.18 2.78
C GLU A 64 15.37 4.34 4.05
N ASN A 65 14.31 3.89 4.71
CA ASN A 65 14.40 3.11 5.94
C ASN A 65 14.76 1.64 5.66
N LYS A 66 16.04 1.31 5.68
CA LYS A 66 16.56 -0.06 5.44
C LYS A 66 16.05 -1.13 6.43
N LYS A 67 15.41 -0.75 7.55
CA LYS A 67 14.79 -1.70 8.47
C LYS A 67 13.43 -2.21 7.98
N LEU A 68 12.80 -1.47 7.06
CA LEU A 68 11.53 -1.86 6.45
C LEU A 68 11.74 -2.93 5.38
N ASP A 69 10.75 -3.80 5.25
CA ASP A 69 10.67 -4.74 4.15
C ASP A 69 10.79 -4.00 2.80
N TYR A 70 11.54 -4.58 1.87
CA TYR A 70 11.78 -3.96 0.56
C TYR A 70 10.50 -3.76 -0.25
N PHE A 71 9.51 -4.65 -0.13
CA PHE A 71 8.22 -4.52 -0.80
C PHE A 71 7.49 -3.24 -0.39
N ILE A 72 7.48 -2.93 0.90
CA ILE A 72 6.84 -1.70 1.40
C ILE A 72 7.56 -0.49 0.80
N ARG A 73 8.89 -0.46 0.88
CA ARG A 73 9.69 0.65 0.35
C ARG A 73 9.52 0.81 -1.16
N GLU A 74 9.46 -0.28 -1.90
CA GLU A 74 9.17 -0.31 -3.33
C GLU A 74 7.80 0.29 -3.64
N ARG A 75 6.75 -0.09 -2.88
CA ARG A 75 5.39 0.46 -3.07
C ARG A 75 5.34 1.97 -2.82
N PHE A 76 6.06 2.47 -1.82
CA PHE A 76 6.21 3.92 -1.61
C PHE A 76 6.97 4.58 -2.77
N LEU A 77 8.03 3.95 -3.26
CA LEU A 77 8.81 4.44 -4.39
C LEU A 77 7.99 4.49 -5.68
N ASN A 78 7.15 3.51 -5.93
CA ASN A 78 6.29 3.44 -7.14
C ASN A 78 5.29 4.60 -7.22
N SER A 79 4.96 5.27 -6.11
CA SER A 79 4.15 6.50 -6.13
C SER A 79 4.79 7.61 -6.96
N TYR A 80 6.12 7.60 -7.11
CA TYR A 80 6.83 8.60 -7.93
C TYR A 80 6.48 8.54 -9.41
N ILE A 81 6.00 7.39 -9.93
CA ILE A 81 5.50 7.25 -11.30
C ILE A 81 4.31 8.20 -11.49
N TYR A 82 3.33 8.13 -10.58
CA TYR A 82 2.18 9.03 -10.60
C TYR A 82 2.59 10.50 -10.43
N PHE A 83 3.47 10.79 -9.47
CA PHE A 83 3.90 12.16 -9.20
C PHE A 83 4.63 12.78 -10.41
N PHE A 84 5.39 11.99 -11.13
CA PHE A 84 6.06 12.43 -12.35
C PHE A 84 5.06 12.68 -13.49
N ASP A 85 4.17 11.75 -13.76
CA ASP A 85 3.14 11.84 -14.83
C ASP A 85 2.21 13.04 -14.63
N HIS A 86 1.96 13.40 -13.35
CA HIS A 86 1.10 14.54 -13.01
C HIS A 86 1.87 15.83 -12.71
N ASN A 87 3.17 15.89 -13.04
CA ASN A 87 4.04 17.07 -12.85
C ASN A 87 4.11 17.57 -11.41
N LEU A 88 3.95 16.69 -10.41
CA LEU A 88 4.15 17.00 -8.99
C LEU A 88 5.65 16.95 -8.61
N ILE A 89 6.45 16.26 -9.41
CA ILE A 89 7.91 16.29 -9.37
C ILE A 89 8.45 16.49 -10.78
N ASN A 90 9.51 17.28 -10.94
CA ASN A 90 10.17 17.44 -12.22
C ASN A 90 11.23 16.34 -12.46
N LYS A 91 11.67 16.21 -13.71
CA LYS A 91 12.61 15.17 -14.13
C LYS A 91 13.94 15.24 -13.38
N GLU A 92 14.49 16.42 -13.22
CA GLU A 92 15.80 16.67 -12.61
C GLU A 92 15.79 16.24 -11.14
N ASP A 93 14.74 16.59 -10.41
CA ASP A 93 14.59 16.23 -9.01
C ASP A 93 14.36 14.74 -8.83
N LEU A 94 13.58 14.10 -9.71
CA LEU A 94 13.37 12.65 -9.69
C LEU A 94 14.69 11.91 -9.97
N ILE A 95 15.43 12.26 -11.00
CA ILE A 95 16.76 11.68 -11.32
C ILE A 95 17.71 11.85 -10.13
N LYS A 96 17.76 13.05 -9.56
CA LYS A 96 18.59 13.34 -8.39
C LYS A 96 18.24 12.45 -7.21
N TYR A 97 16.94 12.22 -6.97
CA TYR A 97 16.47 11.38 -5.89
C TYR A 97 16.83 9.89 -6.13
N LEU A 98 16.57 9.37 -7.33
CA LEU A 98 16.92 7.98 -7.67
C LEU A 98 18.44 7.73 -7.56
N ARG A 99 19.27 8.66 -8.02
CA ARG A 99 20.74 8.59 -7.84
C ARG A 99 21.16 8.67 -6.36
N LYS A 100 20.43 9.45 -5.53
CA LYS A 100 20.63 9.44 -4.08
C LYS A 100 20.34 8.06 -3.50
N LEU A 101 19.26 7.39 -3.92
CA LEU A 101 18.92 6.04 -3.46
C LEU A 101 19.99 5.03 -3.87
N ILE A 102 20.41 5.01 -5.15
CA ILE A 102 21.47 4.12 -5.65
C ILE A 102 22.74 4.28 -4.79
N LYS A 103 23.13 5.52 -4.50
CA LYS A 103 24.28 5.81 -3.65
C LYS A 103 24.08 5.40 -2.17
N LEU A 104 22.86 5.54 -1.64
CA LEU A 104 22.54 5.20 -0.25
C LEU A 104 22.65 3.69 -0.02
N TYR A 105 22.23 2.90 -1.01
CA TYR A 105 22.28 1.43 -0.96
C TYR A 105 23.62 0.86 -1.40
N ASP A 106 24.45 1.65 -2.11
CA ASP A 106 25.83 1.33 -2.49
C ASP A 106 26.02 -0.06 -3.08
N TYR A 107 25.05 -0.48 -3.90
CA TYR A 107 24.97 -1.84 -4.51
C TYR A 107 24.98 -2.98 -3.50
N ASP A 108 24.50 -2.76 -2.29
CA ASP A 108 24.17 -3.82 -1.35
C ASP A 108 23.07 -4.72 -1.94
N ASP A 109 22.96 -5.96 -1.45
CA ASP A 109 21.91 -6.90 -1.80
C ASP A 109 20.55 -6.46 -1.21
N ASP A 110 20.03 -5.37 -1.76
CA ASP A 110 18.74 -4.79 -1.40
C ASP A 110 17.86 -4.69 -2.64
N ARG A 111 16.73 -5.39 -2.63
CA ARG A 111 15.77 -5.46 -3.76
C ARG A 111 15.11 -4.14 -4.14
N ILE A 112 15.41 -3.05 -3.45
CA ILE A 112 14.93 -1.71 -3.83
C ILE A 112 15.35 -1.32 -5.25
N TYR A 113 16.42 -1.93 -5.78
CA TYR A 113 16.88 -1.69 -7.14
C TYR A 113 15.86 -2.11 -8.21
N ASP A 114 15.05 -3.13 -7.94
CA ASP A 114 13.94 -3.52 -8.82
C ASP A 114 12.86 -2.42 -8.88
N GLY A 115 12.57 -1.79 -7.74
CA GLY A 115 11.67 -0.63 -7.69
C GLY A 115 12.25 0.61 -8.37
N ILE A 116 13.55 0.86 -8.22
CA ILE A 116 14.24 1.96 -8.94
C ILE A 116 14.13 1.73 -10.45
N LEU A 117 14.38 0.49 -10.91
CA LEU A 117 14.26 0.12 -12.31
C LEU A 117 12.84 0.34 -12.84
N GLU A 118 11.83 -0.06 -12.06
CA GLU A 118 10.41 0.14 -12.37
C GLU A 118 10.08 1.61 -12.59
N VAL A 119 10.52 2.49 -11.69
CA VAL A 119 10.31 3.94 -11.84
C VAL A 119 11.02 4.46 -13.10
N ILE A 120 12.26 4.07 -13.36
CA ILE A 120 13.04 4.51 -14.54
C ILE A 120 12.33 4.12 -15.84
N ILE A 121 11.82 2.88 -15.94
CA ILE A 121 11.11 2.37 -17.13
C ILE A 121 9.83 3.18 -17.33
N ASN A 122 8.98 3.25 -16.30
CA ASN A 122 7.65 3.85 -16.40
C ASN A 122 7.68 5.38 -16.64
N THR A 123 8.76 6.05 -16.21
CA THR A 123 8.93 7.50 -16.41
C THR A 123 9.85 7.84 -17.59
N HIS A 124 10.31 6.84 -18.34
CA HIS A 124 11.21 6.98 -19.50
C HIS A 124 12.43 7.86 -19.21
N LEU A 125 13.12 7.62 -18.08
CA LEU A 125 14.32 8.37 -17.69
C LEU A 125 15.56 7.86 -18.45
N PHE A 126 15.65 8.14 -19.73
CA PHE A 126 16.77 7.73 -20.60
C PHE A 126 18.13 8.20 -20.07
N GLU A 127 18.17 9.30 -19.33
CA GLU A 127 19.38 9.85 -18.70
C GLU A 127 19.98 8.94 -17.61
N MET A 128 19.23 7.89 -17.22
CA MET A 128 19.65 6.91 -16.20
C MET A 128 20.10 5.56 -16.79
N ILE A 129 20.17 5.41 -18.11
CA ILE A 129 20.58 4.16 -18.77
C ILE A 129 21.96 3.69 -18.28
N ASP A 130 22.94 4.59 -18.13
CA ASP A 130 24.25 4.24 -17.63
C ASP A 130 24.25 3.84 -16.14
N ASP A 131 23.39 4.47 -15.33
CA ASP A 131 23.19 4.09 -13.93
C ASP A 131 22.61 2.65 -13.84
N VAL A 132 21.62 2.32 -14.66
CA VAL A 132 21.02 0.97 -14.73
C VAL A 132 22.04 -0.06 -15.22
N LYS A 133 22.86 0.28 -16.21
CA LYS A 133 23.95 -0.62 -16.66
C LYS A 133 24.91 -0.99 -15.52
N LEU A 134 25.17 -0.06 -14.62
CA LEU A 134 25.98 -0.34 -13.42
C LEU A 134 25.23 -1.24 -12.43
N MET A 135 23.92 -1.07 -12.28
CA MET A 135 23.10 -1.94 -11.42
C MET A 135 23.16 -3.39 -11.91
N PHE A 136 22.98 -3.64 -13.20
CA PHE A 136 23.14 -4.98 -13.79
C PHE A 136 24.56 -5.54 -13.63
N LYS A 137 25.58 -4.68 -13.80
CA LYS A 137 27.00 -5.10 -13.65
C LYS A 137 27.33 -5.52 -12.22
N ASN A 138 26.69 -4.91 -11.22
CA ASN A 138 26.87 -5.22 -9.80
C ASN A 138 25.93 -6.34 -9.31
N ASP A 139 25.14 -6.95 -10.20
CA ASP A 139 24.25 -8.09 -9.92
C ASP A 139 23.19 -7.81 -8.83
N VAL A 140 22.68 -6.55 -8.79
CA VAL A 140 21.67 -6.13 -7.81
C VAL A 140 20.25 -6.14 -8.35
N ILE A 141 20.06 -6.52 -9.61
CA ILE A 141 18.74 -6.68 -10.26
C ILE A 141 18.37 -8.16 -10.28
N ASP A 142 17.13 -8.48 -9.90
CA ASP A 142 16.60 -9.84 -9.96
C ASP A 142 16.32 -10.26 -11.41
N TYR A 143 17.26 -11.01 -12.00
CA TYR A 143 17.15 -11.52 -13.38
C TYR A 143 15.90 -12.37 -13.62
N ALA A 144 15.44 -13.10 -12.60
CA ALA A 144 14.27 -13.96 -12.73
C ALA A 144 12.98 -13.15 -12.87
N MET A 145 12.94 -11.98 -12.26
CA MET A 145 11.78 -11.08 -12.26
C MET A 145 11.84 -10.05 -13.39
N ARG A 146 13.03 -9.50 -13.68
CA ARG A 146 13.19 -8.34 -14.55
C ARG A 146 13.85 -8.67 -15.91
N GLY A 147 14.34 -9.89 -16.09
CA GLY A 147 15.14 -10.22 -17.27
C GLY A 147 16.52 -9.57 -17.25
N GLY A 148 17.21 -9.58 -18.38
CA GLY A 148 18.52 -9.01 -18.53
C GLY A 148 18.52 -7.53 -18.96
N TYR A 149 19.72 -6.95 -19.06
CA TYR A 149 19.89 -5.56 -19.51
C TYR A 149 19.26 -5.29 -20.89
N ASP A 150 19.28 -6.29 -21.81
CA ASP A 150 18.64 -6.15 -23.13
C ASP A 150 17.11 -6.05 -22.99
N SER A 151 16.50 -6.76 -22.05
CA SER A 151 15.06 -6.63 -21.74
C SER A 151 14.74 -5.23 -21.21
N PHE A 152 15.57 -4.71 -20.31
CA PHE A 152 15.42 -3.33 -19.83
C PHE A 152 15.49 -2.30 -20.98
N ILE A 153 16.43 -2.46 -21.90
CA ILE A 153 16.54 -1.57 -23.06
C ILE A 153 15.29 -1.65 -23.93
N ASP A 154 14.76 -2.85 -24.16
CA ASP A 154 13.52 -3.00 -24.91
C ASP A 154 12.34 -2.34 -24.17
N ASP A 155 12.23 -2.56 -22.88
CA ASP A 155 11.17 -2.00 -22.03
C ASP A 155 11.21 -0.46 -22.03
N ILE A 156 12.35 0.18 -21.77
CA ILE A 156 12.42 1.65 -21.65
C ILE A 156 12.08 2.37 -22.97
N PHE A 157 12.32 1.71 -24.12
CA PHE A 157 12.03 2.29 -25.45
C PHE A 157 10.65 1.90 -25.99
N ASN A 158 10.16 0.71 -25.67
CA ASN A 158 8.94 0.14 -26.26
C ASN A 158 7.83 -0.07 -25.25
N TYR A 159 8.01 0.39 -24.02
CA TYR A 159 7.02 0.24 -22.97
C TYR A 159 5.69 0.88 -23.41
N ASN A 160 4.72 0.03 -23.65
CA ASN A 160 3.36 0.46 -23.92
C ASN A 160 2.59 0.43 -22.59
N ASP A 161 1.92 1.49 -22.28
CA ASP A 161 1.06 1.81 -21.13
C ASP A 161 0.04 0.72 -20.69
N THR A 162 0.41 -0.55 -20.72
CA THR A 162 -0.49 -1.69 -20.43
C THR A 162 -0.44 -2.13 -18.96
N TYR A 163 0.47 -1.57 -18.17
CA TYR A 163 0.52 -1.84 -16.74
C TYR A 163 -0.45 -0.94 -15.98
N ASP A 164 -1.03 -1.46 -14.90
CA ASP A 164 -1.86 -0.70 -13.97
C ASP A 164 -1.10 0.55 -13.52
N LYS A 165 -1.42 1.70 -14.11
CA LYS A 165 -0.95 2.98 -13.61
C LYS A 165 -1.41 3.08 -12.16
N PHE A 166 -0.52 3.54 -11.30
CA PHE A 166 -0.85 3.77 -9.89
C PHE A 166 -1.71 5.04 -9.76
N ASP A 167 -2.86 5.04 -10.42
CA ASP A 167 -3.80 6.15 -10.38
C ASP A 167 -4.46 6.28 -9.01
N MET A 168 -4.98 7.47 -8.73
CA MET A 168 -5.77 7.70 -7.52
C MET A 168 -6.97 6.76 -7.45
N ILE A 169 -7.38 6.41 -6.25
CA ILE A 169 -8.59 5.62 -6.03
C ILE A 169 -9.82 6.52 -6.21
N ASP A 170 -10.50 6.38 -7.34
CA ASP A 170 -11.70 7.16 -7.64
C ASP A 170 -13.00 6.47 -7.25
N ASN A 171 -12.99 5.14 -7.16
CA ASN A 171 -14.16 4.36 -6.79
C ASN A 171 -13.73 3.08 -6.09
N VAL A 172 -14.01 2.99 -4.78
CA VAL A 172 -13.66 1.85 -3.93
C VAL A 172 -14.38 0.57 -4.38
N GLU A 173 -15.63 0.67 -4.81
CA GLU A 173 -16.40 -0.48 -5.27
C GLU A 173 -15.71 -1.16 -6.46
N ASN A 174 -15.24 -0.38 -7.44
CA ASN A 174 -14.52 -0.91 -8.61
C ASN A 174 -13.20 -1.57 -8.22
N VAL A 175 -12.46 -0.96 -7.28
CA VAL A 175 -11.14 -1.48 -6.86
C VAL A 175 -11.27 -2.76 -6.05
N MET A 176 -12.35 -2.92 -5.27
CA MET A 176 -12.52 -4.03 -4.34
C MET A 176 -13.50 -5.11 -4.82
N SER A 177 -14.25 -4.85 -5.90
CA SER A 177 -15.33 -5.75 -6.38
C SER A 177 -14.86 -7.18 -6.71
N TRP A 178 -13.59 -7.34 -7.07
CA TRP A 178 -13.00 -8.64 -7.40
C TRP A 178 -12.51 -9.42 -6.16
N TRP A 179 -12.49 -8.79 -4.98
CA TRP A 179 -12.07 -9.48 -3.77
C TRP A 179 -13.01 -10.63 -3.44
N ALA A 180 -12.45 -11.75 -2.99
CA ALA A 180 -13.20 -12.98 -2.71
C ALA A 180 -14.39 -12.76 -1.77
N CYS A 181 -14.26 -11.86 -0.79
CA CYS A 181 -15.34 -11.53 0.16
C CYS A 181 -16.57 -10.87 -0.50
N PHE A 182 -16.43 -10.31 -1.72
CA PHE A 182 -17.55 -9.73 -2.49
C PHE A 182 -18.06 -10.65 -3.59
N ASN A 183 -17.33 -11.70 -3.97
CA ASN A 183 -17.72 -12.67 -4.96
C ASN A 183 -18.72 -13.68 -4.36
N LYS A 184 -20.01 -13.38 -4.49
CA LYS A 184 -21.10 -14.26 -4.01
C LYS A 184 -21.14 -15.64 -4.69
N ASN A 185 -20.38 -15.84 -5.76
CA ASN A 185 -20.46 -17.06 -6.58
C ASN A 185 -19.44 -18.15 -6.22
N ASP A 186 -18.45 -17.87 -5.36
CA ASP A 186 -17.40 -18.85 -5.03
C ASP A 186 -17.66 -19.68 -3.77
N TYR A 187 -18.62 -19.29 -2.97
CA TYR A 187 -19.05 -20.15 -1.85
C TYR A 187 -20.18 -21.06 -2.32
N SER A 188 -19.83 -22.21 -2.91
CA SER A 188 -20.82 -23.29 -3.04
C SER A 188 -21.26 -23.70 -1.63
N LYS A 189 -22.54 -23.92 -1.42
CA LYS A 189 -23.10 -24.36 -0.12
C LYS A 189 -22.43 -25.63 0.44
N THR A 190 -21.65 -26.32 -0.37
CA THR A 190 -20.89 -27.52 -0.01
C THR A 190 -19.69 -27.26 0.90
N ASP A 191 -19.06 -26.07 0.83
CA ASP A 191 -17.85 -25.78 1.62
C ASP A 191 -18.17 -25.37 3.09
N LEU A 192 -19.40 -24.90 3.33
CA LEU A 192 -19.86 -24.56 4.68
C LEU A 192 -20.29 -25.77 5.50
N ASP A 193 -20.70 -26.82 4.83
CA ASP A 193 -21.14 -28.06 5.51
C ASP A 193 -19.98 -28.94 5.99
N GLU A 194 -18.73 -28.67 5.55
CA GLU A 194 -17.51 -29.38 5.96
C GLU A 194 -16.75 -28.71 7.11
N ILE A 195 -17.15 -27.51 7.53
CA ILE A 195 -16.53 -26.86 8.70
C ILE A 195 -16.98 -27.60 9.97
N PRO A 196 -16.06 -28.23 10.73
CA PRO A 196 -16.44 -28.91 11.97
C PRO A 196 -17.14 -27.92 12.91
N ASN A 197 -18.34 -28.26 13.38
CA ASN A 197 -19.14 -27.41 14.28
C ASN A 197 -18.32 -26.87 15.50
N LYS A 198 -17.31 -27.61 15.94
CA LYS A 198 -16.38 -27.17 16.99
C LYS A 198 -15.57 -25.92 16.63
N LEU A 199 -15.26 -25.71 15.35
CA LEU A 199 -14.53 -24.51 14.93
C LEU A 199 -15.47 -23.31 14.88
N VAL A 200 -16.71 -23.50 14.43
CA VAL A 200 -17.76 -22.46 14.42
C VAL A 200 -18.09 -22.00 15.84
N GLU A 201 -18.21 -22.95 16.79
CA GLU A 201 -18.48 -22.66 18.20
C GLU A 201 -17.34 -21.84 18.85
N SER A 202 -16.06 -22.10 18.52
CA SER A 202 -14.95 -21.33 19.05
C SER A 202 -14.92 -19.87 18.55
N PHE A 203 -15.30 -19.63 17.29
CA PHE A 203 -15.40 -18.26 16.76
C PHE A 203 -16.63 -17.51 17.28
N VAL A 204 -17.73 -18.22 17.53
CA VAL A 204 -18.97 -17.61 18.06
C VAL A 204 -18.78 -17.20 19.53
N ASP A 205 -18.04 -17.97 20.31
CA ASP A 205 -17.78 -17.64 21.73
C ASP A 205 -16.84 -16.41 21.87
N GLU A 206 -15.82 -16.24 21.00
CA GLU A 206 -14.95 -15.06 21.04
C GLU A 206 -15.67 -13.79 20.56
N THR A 207 -16.55 -13.89 19.54
CA THR A 207 -17.30 -12.73 19.03
C THR A 207 -18.43 -12.31 19.95
N ASN A 208 -19.10 -13.24 20.65
CA ASN A 208 -20.18 -12.91 21.59
C ASN A 208 -19.71 -12.18 22.84
N ASN A 209 -18.45 -12.32 23.25
CA ASN A 209 -17.89 -11.57 24.37
C ASN A 209 -17.56 -10.09 24.05
N ASN A 210 -17.52 -9.71 22.76
CA ASN A 210 -17.16 -8.36 22.32
C ASN A 210 -18.31 -7.61 21.63
N LEU A 211 -19.47 -8.24 21.37
CA LEU A 211 -20.62 -7.56 20.79
C LEU A 211 -21.34 -6.72 21.85
N ILE A 212 -21.20 -5.40 21.76
CA ILE A 212 -22.02 -4.47 22.53
C ILE A 212 -23.48 -4.65 22.10
N ASN A 213 -24.30 -5.24 22.96
CA ASN A 213 -25.73 -5.40 22.68
C ASN A 213 -26.42 -4.06 22.84
N TYR A 214 -26.62 -3.36 21.74
CA TYR A 214 -27.23 -2.02 21.67
C TYR A 214 -28.67 -2.00 22.17
N ASP A 215 -29.42 -3.09 22.09
CA ASP A 215 -30.80 -3.20 22.54
C ASP A 215 -30.93 -3.13 24.10
N LYS A 216 -29.81 -3.28 24.80
CA LYS A 216 -29.76 -3.24 26.29
C LYS A 216 -29.17 -1.95 26.84
N VAL A 217 -28.72 -1.01 25.99
CA VAL A 217 -28.13 0.27 26.47
C VAL A 217 -29.25 1.25 26.78
N GLY A 218 -29.41 1.57 28.05
CA GLY A 218 -30.39 2.55 28.52
C GLY A 218 -30.01 3.97 28.11
N ARG A 219 -31.00 4.84 27.88
CA ARG A 219 -30.79 6.24 27.46
C ARG A 219 -29.84 7.03 28.38
N ASN A 220 -29.79 6.69 29.66
CA ASN A 220 -28.98 7.37 30.68
C ASN A 220 -27.66 6.67 30.96
N ASP A 221 -27.39 5.52 30.39
CA ASP A 221 -26.17 4.76 30.59
C ASP A 221 -24.97 5.49 29.94
N PRO A 222 -23.73 5.22 30.39
CA PRO A 222 -22.54 5.71 29.71
C PRO A 222 -22.52 5.25 28.27
N CYS A 223 -22.08 6.12 27.35
CA CYS A 223 -21.95 5.75 25.96
C CYS A 223 -20.94 4.59 25.79
N PRO A 224 -21.31 3.47 25.17
CA PRO A 224 -20.46 2.28 25.03
C PRO A 224 -19.21 2.53 24.18
N PHE A 225 -19.16 3.63 23.42
CA PHE A 225 -17.99 4.06 22.63
C PHE A 225 -16.99 4.91 23.44
N GLY A 226 -17.08 4.94 24.76
CA GLY A 226 -16.08 5.56 25.61
C GLY A 226 -16.04 7.10 25.61
N SER A 227 -17.07 7.78 25.05
CA SER A 227 -17.11 9.24 24.97
C SER A 227 -17.26 9.98 26.32
N GLY A 228 -17.47 9.25 27.42
CA GLY A 228 -17.74 9.81 28.76
C GLY A 228 -19.10 10.50 28.90
N LYS A 229 -19.92 10.56 27.86
CA LYS A 229 -21.26 11.16 27.87
C LYS A 229 -22.33 10.08 28.04
N LYS A 230 -23.54 10.48 28.49
CA LYS A 230 -24.69 9.57 28.50
C LYS A 230 -25.09 9.21 27.06
N TYR A 231 -25.54 7.96 26.84
CA TYR A 231 -25.89 7.42 25.53
C TYR A 231 -26.83 8.36 24.74
N LYS A 232 -27.89 8.88 25.37
CA LYS A 232 -28.84 9.83 24.76
C LYS A 232 -28.22 11.16 24.29
N ASN A 233 -27.05 11.53 24.81
CA ASN A 233 -26.35 12.79 24.47
C ASN A 233 -25.16 12.53 23.53
N CYS A 234 -25.02 11.31 23.01
CA CYS A 234 -23.96 10.88 22.11
C CYS A 234 -24.56 10.06 20.96
N CYS A 235 -24.39 8.75 20.99
CA CYS A 235 -24.78 7.85 19.90
C CYS A 235 -26.28 7.46 19.90
N GLY A 236 -27.02 7.79 20.94
CA GLY A 236 -28.46 7.54 21.08
C GLY A 236 -29.34 8.78 20.75
N ARG A 237 -28.82 9.71 19.95
CA ARG A 237 -29.59 10.88 19.43
C ARG A 237 -30.49 10.49 18.30
#